data_d656806962af4b392a5638a8051cacff
#
_entry.id   d656806962af4b392a5638a8051cacff
#
_cell.length_a   1.000
_cell.length_b   1.000
_cell.length_c   1.000
_cell.angle_alpha   90.00
_cell.angle_beta   90.00
_cell.angle_gamma   90.00
#
_symmetry.space_group_name_H-M   'P 1'
#
loop_
_entity.id
_entity.type
_entity.pdbx_description
1 polymer ?
#
loop_
_entity_poly.entity_id
_entity_poly.type
_entity_poly.pdbx_seq_one_letter_code
_entity_poly.pdbx_strand_id
1 'polypeptide(L)'
;MGPACLALWAARREFWDSKDPASWSNDEKQVLLGQSPWAREGFVRMEVEKNWRTTPGYGNNGRPGGDVPDTRPGGPPGGVRSVPIGEAPPPVPNPDPGHPVQFRALARWESAKPVRLAGGPEVPELTGQFYVIRLRGLPLMPPPKAKPGEVAPNPNEDMLHAIKAGSRLERKDKPDIPCDHLFTGSGDAANEVLLFFPRAADPIRVADKLVTLESWFAPFHLSVKFSLKDMMYKGELSL
;
A
#
# COMPACT_ATOMS: atom_id res chain seq x y z
N MET A 1 -12.08 -21.50 -37.12
CA MET A 1 -11.02 -20.48 -36.81
C MET A 1 -10.41 -20.87 -35.48
N GLY A 2 -9.14 -21.30 -35.49
CA GLY A 2 -8.55 -22.09 -34.43
C GLY A 2 -7.96 -21.31 -33.26
N PRO A 3 -7.68 -21.96 -32.14
CA PRO A 3 -7.13 -21.39 -30.92
C PRO A 3 -5.59 -21.35 -31.00
N ALA A 4 -5.02 -20.57 -31.94
CA ALA A 4 -3.57 -20.54 -32.13
C ALA A 4 -2.85 -19.38 -31.39
N CYS A 5 -3.58 -18.49 -30.70
CA CYS A 5 -2.98 -17.33 -30.04
C CYS A 5 -2.53 -17.52 -28.58
N LEU A 6 -2.92 -18.62 -27.93
CA LEU A 6 -2.57 -18.84 -26.51
C LEU A 6 -1.27 -19.60 -26.29
N ALA A 7 -0.72 -20.25 -27.33
CA ALA A 7 0.49 -21.06 -27.21
C ALA A 7 1.81 -20.28 -27.37
N LEU A 8 1.77 -19.02 -27.79
CA LEU A 8 2.99 -18.21 -28.02
C LEU A 8 3.54 -17.54 -26.76
N TRP A 9 2.83 -17.58 -25.64
CA TRP A 9 3.29 -17.01 -24.35
C TRP A 9 4.22 -17.95 -23.56
N ALA A 10 4.19 -19.23 -23.81
CA ALA A 10 4.94 -20.25 -23.04
C ALA A 10 6.41 -20.45 -23.48
N ALA A 11 6.88 -19.80 -24.53
CA ALA A 11 8.22 -20.01 -25.07
C ALA A 11 9.07 -18.73 -25.25
N ARG A 12 8.61 -17.57 -24.79
CA ARG A 12 9.44 -16.39 -24.75
C ARG A 12 10.32 -16.49 -23.51
N ARG A 13 11.57 -16.94 -23.69
CA ARG A 13 12.60 -16.70 -22.68
C ARG A 13 12.60 -15.20 -22.41
N GLU A 14 12.24 -14.83 -21.21
CA GLU A 14 12.21 -13.44 -20.81
C GLU A 14 13.60 -12.83 -20.99
N PHE A 15 13.69 -11.57 -21.37
CA PHE A 15 14.98 -10.94 -21.69
C PHE A 15 15.97 -11.01 -20.51
N TRP A 16 15.48 -10.99 -19.26
CA TRP A 16 16.32 -11.08 -18.08
C TRP A 16 17.04 -12.42 -17.92
N ASP A 17 16.52 -13.52 -18.51
CA ASP A 17 17.21 -14.82 -18.50
C ASP A 17 18.17 -14.98 -19.68
N SER A 18 17.93 -14.27 -20.80
CA SER A 18 18.65 -14.47 -22.05
C SER A 18 19.72 -13.42 -22.35
N LYS A 19 19.56 -12.19 -21.83
CA LYS A 19 20.45 -11.06 -22.11
C LYS A 19 21.38 -10.78 -20.95
N ASP A 20 22.54 -10.20 -21.25
CA ASP A 20 23.40 -9.61 -20.24
C ASP A 20 22.74 -8.35 -19.65
N PRO A 21 22.73 -8.18 -18.31
CA PRO A 21 22.13 -7.01 -17.67
C PRO A 21 22.67 -5.67 -18.15
N ALA A 22 23.96 -5.62 -18.54
CA ALA A 22 24.57 -4.41 -19.10
C ALA A 22 23.98 -4.01 -20.45
N SER A 23 23.37 -4.96 -21.17
CA SER A 23 22.73 -4.75 -22.47
C SER A 23 21.23 -4.43 -22.40
N TRP A 24 20.63 -4.39 -21.19
CA TRP A 24 19.21 -4.08 -21.04
C TRP A 24 18.92 -2.64 -21.40
N SER A 25 17.96 -2.45 -22.29
CA SER A 25 17.44 -1.12 -22.63
C SER A 25 16.71 -0.48 -21.44
N ASN A 26 16.49 0.83 -21.49
CA ASN A 26 15.70 1.51 -20.48
C ASN A 26 14.26 0.96 -20.41
N ASP A 27 13.66 0.64 -21.54
CA ASP A 27 12.30 0.08 -21.60
C ASP A 27 12.25 -1.31 -20.95
N GLU A 28 13.24 -2.17 -21.22
CA GLU A 28 13.36 -3.48 -20.57
C GLU A 28 13.52 -3.35 -19.06
N LYS A 29 14.34 -2.41 -18.58
CA LYS A 29 14.47 -2.11 -17.16
C LYS A 29 13.15 -1.64 -16.55
N GLN A 30 12.40 -0.76 -17.22
CA GLN A 30 11.09 -0.30 -16.75
C GLN A 30 10.07 -1.45 -16.70
N VAL A 31 10.04 -2.33 -17.71
CA VAL A 31 9.20 -3.52 -17.69
C VAL A 31 9.55 -4.41 -16.49
N LEU A 32 10.83 -4.64 -16.22
CA LEU A 32 11.27 -5.45 -15.10
C LEU A 32 10.86 -4.81 -13.75
N LEU A 33 10.98 -3.50 -13.64
CA LEU A 33 10.68 -2.76 -12.41
C LEU A 33 9.17 -2.56 -12.15
N GLY A 34 8.30 -2.73 -13.16
CA GLY A 34 6.87 -2.46 -13.05
C GLY A 34 5.93 -3.59 -13.44
N GLN A 35 6.35 -4.51 -14.32
CA GLN A 35 5.49 -5.52 -14.94
C GLN A 35 6.11 -6.92 -14.98
N SER A 36 6.97 -7.24 -14.02
CA SER A 36 7.68 -8.52 -13.96
C SER A 36 7.12 -9.41 -12.85
N PRO A 37 7.58 -10.67 -12.76
CA PRO A 37 7.25 -11.53 -11.62
C PRO A 37 7.61 -10.94 -10.26
N TRP A 38 8.64 -10.10 -10.20
CA TRP A 38 9.08 -9.41 -8.99
C TRP A 38 8.35 -8.12 -8.67
N ALA A 39 7.54 -7.61 -9.62
CA ALA A 39 6.76 -6.38 -9.49
C ALA A 39 5.28 -6.66 -9.80
N ARG A 40 4.42 -6.62 -8.79
CA ARG A 40 3.01 -6.96 -8.89
C ARG A 40 2.14 -5.85 -8.37
N GLU A 41 1.11 -5.53 -9.12
CA GLU A 41 0.06 -4.64 -8.64
C GLU A 41 -0.90 -5.37 -7.72
N GLY A 42 -1.32 -4.66 -6.68
CA GLY A 42 -2.40 -5.04 -5.79
C GLY A 42 -3.36 -3.88 -5.59
N PHE A 43 -4.49 -4.17 -4.96
CA PHE A 43 -5.44 -3.14 -4.58
C PHE A 43 -5.45 -2.98 -3.07
N VAL A 44 -5.16 -1.76 -2.62
CA VAL A 44 -5.41 -1.35 -1.24
C VAL A 44 -6.91 -1.11 -1.13
N ARG A 45 -7.58 -1.90 -0.33
CA ARG A 45 -9.03 -1.82 -0.11
C ARG A 45 -9.31 -1.22 1.25
N MET A 46 -10.28 -0.33 1.32
CA MET A 46 -10.82 0.10 2.60
C MET A 46 -11.77 -0.99 3.11
N GLU A 47 -11.40 -1.65 4.19
CA GLU A 47 -12.30 -2.58 4.87
C GLU A 47 -13.02 -1.84 5.99
N VAL A 48 -14.29 -1.53 5.75
CA VAL A 48 -15.17 -1.03 6.81
C VAL A 48 -15.49 -2.22 7.71
N GLU A 49 -15.02 -2.18 8.95
CA GLU A 49 -15.43 -3.18 9.94
C GLU A 49 -16.95 -3.28 9.96
N LYS A 50 -17.48 -4.43 9.58
CA LYS A 50 -18.93 -4.67 9.62
C LYS A 50 -19.50 -4.62 11.05
N ASN A 51 -18.65 -4.46 12.06
CA ASN A 51 -18.99 -4.52 13.50
C ASN A 51 -19.16 -3.15 14.20
N TRP A 52 -19.01 -2.01 13.49
CA TRP A 52 -19.24 -0.70 14.16
C TRP A 52 -20.65 -0.54 14.73
N ARG A 53 -21.63 -1.36 14.29
CA ARG A 53 -23.00 -1.36 14.81
C ARG A 53 -23.18 -2.09 16.15
N THR A 54 -22.17 -2.83 16.61
CA THR A 54 -22.28 -3.64 17.84
C THR A 54 -21.37 -3.19 18.97
N THR A 55 -20.63 -2.08 18.82
CA THR A 55 -19.91 -1.50 19.95
C THR A 55 -20.92 -0.79 20.86
N PRO A 56 -21.24 -1.34 22.06
CA PRO A 56 -22.11 -0.63 22.99
C PRO A 56 -21.34 0.59 23.51
N GLY A 57 -21.69 1.78 23.07
CA GLY A 57 -21.06 3.01 23.57
C GLY A 57 -21.04 4.20 22.62
N TYR A 58 -21.13 4.01 21.33
CA TYR A 58 -21.46 5.12 20.43
C TYR A 58 -22.98 5.25 20.35
N GLY A 59 -23.55 5.63 21.47
CA GLY A 59 -24.92 6.05 21.55
C GLY A 59 -25.12 7.21 20.61
N ASN A 60 -26.00 7.00 19.67
CA ASN A 60 -26.68 8.03 18.96
C ASN A 60 -27.12 9.10 19.99
N ASN A 61 -26.42 10.25 20.04
CA ASN A 61 -26.91 11.43 20.72
C ASN A 61 -28.10 11.95 19.92
N GLY A 62 -29.12 11.08 19.77
CA GLY A 62 -30.46 11.49 19.47
C GLY A 62 -30.90 12.33 20.66
N ARG A 63 -30.99 13.62 20.47
CA ARG A 63 -31.68 14.53 21.38
C ARG A 63 -33.00 13.88 21.75
N PRO A 64 -33.30 13.64 23.03
CA PRO A 64 -34.65 13.39 23.43
C PRO A 64 -35.40 14.68 23.10
N GLY A 65 -36.39 14.61 22.25
CA GLY A 65 -37.41 15.63 22.13
C GLY A 65 -38.14 15.73 23.48
N GLY A 66 -37.58 16.51 24.38
CA GLY A 66 -38.26 16.98 25.56
C GLY A 66 -38.90 18.31 25.18
N ASP A 67 -40.23 18.32 25.06
CA ASP A 67 -41.02 19.53 25.11
C ASP A 67 -40.70 20.28 26.40
N VAL A 68 -39.87 21.31 26.31
CA VAL A 68 -39.71 22.28 27.37
C VAL A 68 -40.63 23.43 27.00
N PRO A 69 -41.72 23.71 27.74
CA PRO A 69 -42.55 24.87 27.48
C PRO A 69 -41.70 26.14 27.70
N ASP A 70 -41.63 26.93 26.65
CA ASP A 70 -40.96 28.23 26.60
C ASP A 70 -41.76 29.25 27.46
N THR A 71 -41.34 29.46 28.71
CA THR A 71 -41.84 30.51 29.57
C THR A 71 -40.75 31.56 29.76
N ARG A 72 -40.54 32.41 28.76
CA ARG A 72 -39.84 33.69 28.94
C ARG A 72 -40.69 34.82 28.39
N PRO A 73 -41.15 35.73 29.21
CA PRO A 73 -41.81 36.96 28.76
C PRO A 73 -40.74 38.01 28.38
N GLY A 74 -40.88 38.55 27.17
CA GLY A 74 -40.49 39.90 26.83
C GLY A 74 -39.00 40.17 26.61
N GLY A 75 -38.52 40.02 25.38
CA GLY A 75 -37.31 40.67 24.86
C GLY A 75 -37.66 41.53 23.63
N PRO A 76 -37.02 42.71 23.46
CA PRO A 76 -37.33 43.63 22.36
C PRO A 76 -36.95 43.07 20.99
N PRO A 77 -37.59 43.48 19.89
CA PRO A 77 -37.30 43.00 18.55
C PRO A 77 -35.95 43.56 18.07
N GLY A 78 -34.87 42.79 18.23
CA GLY A 78 -33.57 43.07 17.70
C GLY A 78 -33.48 42.60 16.25
N GLY A 79 -33.28 43.52 15.34
CA GLY A 79 -33.16 43.28 13.90
C GLY A 79 -32.09 42.25 13.54
N VAL A 80 -32.48 41.22 12.83
CA VAL A 80 -31.57 40.22 12.27
C VAL A 80 -30.79 40.91 11.16
N ARG A 81 -29.51 41.23 11.42
CA ARG A 81 -28.59 41.57 10.33
C ARG A 81 -28.38 40.32 9.51
N SER A 82 -28.91 40.31 8.30
CA SER A 82 -28.57 39.32 7.28
C SER A 82 -27.07 39.43 6.98
N VAL A 83 -26.32 38.50 7.48
CA VAL A 83 -24.94 38.28 7.02
C VAL A 83 -25.08 37.69 5.62
N PRO A 84 -24.35 38.21 4.59
CA PRO A 84 -24.36 37.60 3.27
C PRO A 84 -23.85 36.15 3.46
N ILE A 85 -24.72 35.20 3.10
CA ILE A 85 -24.34 33.79 3.03
C ILE A 85 -23.33 33.72 1.89
N GLY A 86 -22.05 33.62 2.23
CA GLY A 86 -21.02 33.30 1.27
C GLY A 86 -21.44 32.02 0.56
N GLU A 87 -21.30 32.03 -0.75
CA GLU A 87 -21.61 30.91 -1.63
C GLU A 87 -21.03 29.62 -1.02
N ALA A 88 -21.89 28.68 -0.65
CA ALA A 88 -21.46 27.44 -0.05
C ALA A 88 -20.50 26.74 -1.04
N PRO A 89 -19.35 26.24 -0.59
CA PRO A 89 -18.47 25.49 -1.47
C PRO A 89 -19.27 24.36 -2.14
N PRO A 90 -19.01 24.07 -3.42
CA PRO A 90 -19.72 23.01 -4.12
C PRO A 90 -19.68 21.73 -3.30
N PRO A 91 -20.77 20.98 -3.21
CA PRO A 91 -20.80 19.74 -2.45
C PRO A 91 -19.70 18.83 -2.97
N VAL A 92 -18.80 18.43 -2.06
CA VAL A 92 -17.79 17.40 -2.35
C VAL A 92 -18.59 16.17 -2.80
N PRO A 93 -18.30 15.58 -3.97
CA PRO A 93 -19.00 14.39 -4.43
C PRO A 93 -18.94 13.35 -3.34
N ASN A 94 -20.08 12.98 -2.79
CA ASN A 94 -20.14 11.91 -1.82
C ASN A 94 -19.70 10.65 -2.55
N PRO A 95 -18.63 9.94 -2.12
CA PRO A 95 -18.24 8.71 -2.78
C PRO A 95 -19.46 7.79 -2.79
N ASP A 96 -19.77 7.25 -3.97
CA ASP A 96 -20.90 6.34 -4.17
C ASP A 96 -20.83 5.24 -3.08
N PRO A 97 -21.84 5.13 -2.19
CA PRO A 97 -21.80 4.20 -1.07
C PRO A 97 -21.72 2.71 -1.50
N GLY A 98 -21.83 2.43 -2.79
CA GLY A 98 -21.71 1.10 -3.37
C GLY A 98 -20.30 0.69 -3.81
N HIS A 99 -19.34 1.61 -3.91
CA HIS A 99 -17.99 1.28 -4.38
C HIS A 99 -16.97 1.52 -3.28
N PRO A 100 -16.32 0.46 -2.76
CA PRO A 100 -15.26 0.62 -1.78
C PRO A 100 -14.12 1.44 -2.39
N VAL A 101 -13.61 2.40 -1.63
CA VAL A 101 -12.43 3.17 -2.03
C VAL A 101 -11.27 2.20 -2.22
N GLN A 102 -10.69 2.20 -3.42
CA GLN A 102 -9.58 1.33 -3.78
C GLN A 102 -8.45 2.18 -4.37
N PHE A 103 -7.22 1.89 -3.92
CA PHE A 103 -6.02 2.46 -4.49
C PHE A 103 -5.21 1.34 -5.15
N ARG A 104 -4.53 1.66 -6.25
CA ARG A 104 -3.55 0.73 -6.83
C ARG A 104 -2.23 0.89 -6.11
N ALA A 105 -1.68 -0.21 -5.64
CA ALA A 105 -0.34 -0.26 -5.07
C ALA A 105 0.53 -1.23 -5.89
N LEU A 106 1.78 -0.86 -6.10
CA LEU A 106 2.80 -1.73 -6.69
C LEU A 106 3.68 -2.27 -5.56
N ALA A 107 3.74 -3.59 -5.43
CA ALA A 107 4.69 -4.29 -4.57
C ALA A 107 5.82 -4.86 -5.40
N ARG A 108 7.08 -4.51 -5.07
CA ARG A 108 8.27 -4.94 -5.81
C ARG A 108 9.33 -5.49 -4.88
N TRP A 109 9.87 -6.67 -5.23
CA TRP A 109 10.97 -7.32 -4.52
C TRP A 109 12.31 -6.63 -4.83
N GLU A 110 12.70 -5.67 -4.01
CA GLU A 110 13.95 -4.91 -4.18
C GLU A 110 15.20 -5.76 -3.95
N SER A 111 15.13 -6.75 -3.06
CA SER A 111 16.24 -7.68 -2.79
C SER A 111 16.51 -8.65 -3.95
N ALA A 112 15.59 -8.80 -4.89
CA ALA A 112 15.77 -9.69 -6.05
C ALA A 112 16.89 -9.21 -6.96
N LYS A 113 17.80 -10.11 -7.33
CA LYS A 113 18.99 -9.80 -8.15
C LYS A 113 18.63 -9.08 -9.46
N PRO A 114 17.64 -9.52 -10.27
CA PRO A 114 17.31 -8.81 -11.52
C PRO A 114 16.78 -7.40 -11.30
N VAL A 115 16.02 -7.16 -10.23
CA VAL A 115 15.53 -5.83 -9.86
C VAL A 115 16.69 -4.89 -9.51
N ARG A 116 17.64 -5.37 -8.72
CA ARG A 116 18.87 -4.63 -8.38
C ARG A 116 19.70 -4.29 -9.63
N LEU A 117 19.86 -5.25 -10.54
CA LEU A 117 20.59 -5.06 -11.79
C LEU A 117 19.89 -4.09 -12.76
N ALA A 118 18.58 -3.96 -12.68
CA ALA A 118 17.81 -2.99 -13.47
C ALA A 118 17.96 -1.54 -12.96
N GLY A 119 18.70 -1.31 -11.88
CA GLY A 119 18.87 0.00 -11.27
C GLY A 119 17.79 0.31 -10.27
N GLY A 120 17.26 -0.72 -9.59
CA GLY A 120 16.56 -0.51 -8.33
C GLY A 120 17.46 0.29 -7.38
N PRO A 121 16.90 1.17 -6.53
CA PRO A 121 17.70 1.96 -5.61
C PRO A 121 18.61 1.03 -4.79
N GLU A 122 19.79 1.51 -4.46
CA GLU A 122 20.67 0.78 -3.55
C GLU A 122 19.93 0.52 -2.25
N VAL A 123 19.56 -0.74 -2.07
CA VAL A 123 19.05 -1.19 -0.78
C VAL A 123 20.31 -1.39 0.06
N PRO A 124 20.41 -0.77 1.25
CA PRO A 124 21.57 -0.91 2.11
C PRO A 124 22.01 -2.38 2.26
N GLU A 125 23.25 -2.62 2.63
CA GLU A 125 23.96 -3.93 2.70
C GLU A 125 23.19 -5.08 3.41
N LEU A 126 22.02 -4.78 3.94
CA LEU A 126 21.13 -5.71 4.67
C LEU A 126 20.38 -6.71 3.77
N THR A 127 20.50 -6.63 2.44
CA THR A 127 19.77 -7.53 1.51
C THR A 127 20.13 -9.01 1.69
N GLY A 128 21.29 -9.33 2.24
CA GLY A 128 21.66 -10.71 2.58
C GLY A 128 20.83 -11.29 3.74
N GLN A 129 20.37 -10.45 4.65
CA GLN A 129 19.65 -10.84 5.87
C GLN A 129 18.13 -10.68 5.73
N PHE A 130 17.66 -9.87 4.77
CA PHE A 130 16.24 -9.54 4.62
C PHE A 130 15.75 -9.80 3.20
N TYR A 131 14.48 -10.17 3.10
CA TYR A 131 13.68 -9.94 1.91
C TYR A 131 13.19 -8.50 1.99
N VAL A 132 13.39 -7.73 0.92
CA VAL A 132 12.99 -6.32 0.90
C VAL A 132 11.95 -6.10 -0.16
N ILE A 133 10.79 -5.60 0.25
CA ILE A 133 9.68 -5.28 -0.64
C ILE A 133 9.39 -3.79 -0.57
N ARG A 134 9.35 -3.15 -1.74
CA ARG A 134 8.91 -1.77 -1.89
C ARG A 134 7.42 -1.72 -2.18
N LEU A 135 6.70 -0.90 -1.45
CA LEU A 135 5.33 -0.52 -1.74
C LEU A 135 5.28 0.91 -2.28
N ARG A 136 4.57 1.09 -3.39
CA ARG A 136 4.32 2.38 -4.03
C ARG A 136 2.81 2.54 -4.23
N GLY A 137 2.29 3.77 -4.13
CA GLY A 137 0.87 4.05 -4.32
C GLY A 137 0.02 3.84 -3.07
N LEU A 138 0.63 3.82 -1.89
CA LEU A 138 -0.09 3.87 -0.62
C LEU A 138 -0.70 5.27 -0.41
N PRO A 139 -1.83 5.39 0.30
CA PRO A 139 -2.49 6.67 0.58
C PRO A 139 -1.77 7.48 1.67
N LEU A 140 -0.46 7.67 1.50
CA LEU A 140 0.36 8.46 2.40
C LEU A 140 0.20 9.96 2.11
N MET A 141 0.15 10.76 3.17
CA MET A 141 0.13 12.20 3.03
C MET A 141 1.53 12.72 2.67
N PRO A 142 1.64 13.73 1.80
CA PRO A 142 2.93 14.35 1.52
C PRO A 142 3.50 14.98 2.82
N PRO A 143 4.83 14.94 3.01
CA PRO A 143 5.44 15.56 4.18
C PRO A 143 5.14 17.07 4.20
N PRO A 144 4.82 17.64 5.36
CA PRO A 144 4.55 19.06 5.47
C PRO A 144 5.83 19.86 5.14
N LYS A 145 5.63 21.06 4.57
CA LYS A 145 6.75 21.98 4.33
C LYS A 145 7.25 22.49 5.68
N ALA A 146 8.40 22.01 6.11
CA ALA A 146 9.08 22.52 7.30
C ALA A 146 9.78 23.85 7.00
N LYS A 147 9.81 24.75 7.98
CA LYS A 147 10.67 25.93 7.92
C LYS A 147 12.12 25.50 8.16
N PRO A 148 13.12 26.26 7.65
CA PRO A 148 14.52 25.97 7.93
C PRO A 148 14.77 25.87 9.45
N GLY A 149 15.27 24.72 9.91
CA GLY A 149 15.56 24.44 11.32
C GLY A 149 14.40 23.85 12.13
N GLU A 150 13.23 23.65 11.54
CA GLU A 150 12.08 23.02 12.20
C GLU A 150 11.91 21.56 11.71
N VAL A 151 11.80 20.63 12.65
CA VAL A 151 11.45 19.23 12.33
C VAL A 151 9.93 19.12 12.36
N ALA A 152 9.31 19.08 11.18
CA ALA A 152 7.88 18.89 11.11
C ALA A 152 7.51 17.45 11.51
N PRO A 153 6.40 17.24 12.25
CA PRO A 153 5.94 15.91 12.58
C PRO A 153 5.57 15.15 11.30
N ASN A 154 5.88 13.87 11.26
CA ASN A 154 5.50 13.01 10.13
C ASN A 154 4.00 12.72 10.19
N PRO A 155 3.18 13.19 9.23
CA PRO A 155 1.72 13.00 9.27
C PRO A 155 1.32 11.54 9.06
N ASN A 156 2.26 10.68 8.67
CA ASN A 156 2.02 9.27 8.40
C ASN A 156 2.54 8.34 9.51
N GLU A 157 3.01 8.86 10.62
CA GLU A 157 3.69 8.07 11.66
C GLU A 157 2.84 6.90 12.14
N ASP A 158 1.60 7.17 12.54
CA ASP A 158 0.66 6.13 12.98
C ASP A 158 0.38 5.10 11.89
N MET A 159 0.20 5.56 10.64
CA MET A 159 -0.01 4.66 9.50
C MET A 159 1.22 3.80 9.23
N LEU A 160 2.42 4.34 9.31
CA LEU A 160 3.67 3.60 9.12
C LEU A 160 3.86 2.56 10.23
N HIS A 161 3.54 2.91 11.47
CA HIS A 161 3.51 1.94 12.58
C HIS A 161 2.50 0.82 12.33
N ALA A 162 1.30 1.14 11.87
CA ALA A 162 0.28 0.14 11.53
C ALA A 162 0.73 -0.74 10.35
N ILE A 163 1.32 -0.16 9.30
CA ILE A 163 1.89 -0.91 8.16
C ILE A 163 2.95 -1.89 8.65
N LYS A 164 3.90 -1.44 9.49
CA LYS A 164 4.92 -2.33 10.05
C LYS A 164 4.30 -3.49 10.81
N ALA A 165 3.42 -3.19 11.75
CA ALA A 165 2.80 -4.19 12.63
C ALA A 165 1.88 -5.17 11.88
N GLY A 166 1.19 -4.69 10.83
CA GLY A 166 0.23 -5.47 10.05
C GLY A 166 0.81 -6.13 8.80
N SER A 167 2.11 -5.95 8.50
CA SER A 167 2.72 -6.53 7.31
C SER A 167 3.43 -7.84 7.59
N ARG A 168 3.18 -8.84 6.74
CA ARG A 168 3.80 -10.16 6.82
C ARG A 168 3.87 -10.83 5.46
N LEU A 169 4.77 -11.78 5.31
CA LEU A 169 4.83 -12.69 4.18
C LEU A 169 4.20 -14.02 4.61
N GLU A 170 3.05 -14.34 4.01
CA GLU A 170 2.35 -15.60 4.24
C GLU A 170 2.82 -16.68 3.29
N ARG A 171 2.99 -17.89 3.80
CA ARG A 171 3.35 -19.10 3.07
C ARG A 171 2.41 -20.22 3.48
N LYS A 172 2.01 -21.03 2.51
CA LYS A 172 1.14 -22.17 2.80
C LYS A 172 1.84 -23.17 3.75
N ASP A 173 1.13 -23.57 4.81
CA ASP A 173 1.56 -24.57 5.80
C ASP A 173 2.89 -24.24 6.52
N LYS A 174 3.26 -22.95 6.58
CA LYS A 174 4.46 -22.47 7.24
C LYS A 174 4.18 -21.22 8.08
N PRO A 175 5.01 -20.94 9.09
CA PRO A 175 4.89 -19.69 9.84
C PRO A 175 5.05 -18.48 8.92
N ASP A 176 4.26 -17.44 9.21
CA ASP A 176 4.39 -16.16 8.55
C ASP A 176 5.74 -15.49 8.92
N ILE A 177 6.26 -14.71 8.00
CA ILE A 177 7.44 -13.89 8.25
C ILE A 177 6.96 -12.46 8.49
N PRO A 178 6.98 -11.98 9.74
CA PRO A 178 6.55 -10.62 10.05
C PRO A 178 7.54 -9.58 9.54
N CYS A 179 7.06 -8.36 9.30
CA CYS A 179 7.91 -7.23 8.99
C CYS A 179 8.72 -6.82 10.23
N ASP A 180 10.03 -6.78 10.12
CA ASP A 180 10.94 -6.40 11.20
C ASP A 180 11.02 -4.88 11.34
N HIS A 181 11.28 -4.19 10.23
CA HIS A 181 11.32 -2.72 10.17
C HIS A 181 10.93 -2.22 8.79
N LEU A 182 10.70 -0.92 8.69
CA LEU A 182 10.41 -0.24 7.44
C LEU A 182 11.19 1.06 7.32
N PHE A 183 11.40 1.49 6.07
CA PHE A 183 11.89 2.84 5.74
C PHE A 183 10.96 3.50 4.76
N THR A 184 10.82 4.80 4.86
CA THR A 184 10.13 5.63 3.86
C THR A 184 11.15 6.26 2.93
N GLY A 185 10.78 6.41 1.68
CA GLY A 185 11.56 7.20 0.74
C GLY A 185 11.61 8.68 1.14
N SER A 186 12.49 9.43 0.51
CA SER A 186 12.60 10.88 0.67
C SER A 186 12.44 11.58 -0.68
N GLY A 187 12.10 12.87 -0.66
CA GLY A 187 11.89 13.62 -1.89
C GLY A 187 10.76 13.05 -2.74
N ASP A 188 11.01 12.77 -4.01
CA ASP A 188 10.02 12.22 -4.94
C ASP A 188 9.54 10.81 -4.56
N ALA A 189 10.31 10.09 -3.75
CA ALA A 189 9.99 8.76 -3.24
C ALA A 189 9.29 8.79 -1.87
N ALA A 190 8.88 9.96 -1.36
CA ALA A 190 8.27 10.11 -0.02
C ALA A 190 6.99 9.27 0.17
N ASN A 191 6.33 8.87 -0.92
CA ASN A 191 5.15 8.01 -0.90
C ASN A 191 5.48 6.51 -1.10
N GLU A 192 6.75 6.14 -0.95
CA GLU A 192 7.22 4.77 -1.06
C GLU A 192 7.66 4.24 0.29
N VAL A 193 7.31 2.99 0.57
CA VAL A 193 7.67 2.30 1.81
C VAL A 193 8.48 1.05 1.46
N LEU A 194 9.63 0.88 2.10
CA LEU A 194 10.45 -0.32 2.04
C LEU A 194 10.15 -1.17 3.28
N LEU A 195 9.68 -2.39 3.08
CA LEU A 195 9.40 -3.36 4.13
C LEU A 195 10.51 -4.39 4.17
N PHE A 196 11.02 -4.68 5.36
CA PHE A 196 12.11 -5.62 5.61
C PHE A 196 11.60 -6.84 6.36
N PHE A 197 11.74 -8.02 5.74
CA PHE A 197 11.33 -9.30 6.29
C PHE A 197 12.56 -10.17 6.52
N PRO A 198 12.85 -10.65 7.75
CA PRO A 198 14.05 -11.40 8.03
C PRO A 198 14.07 -12.72 7.24
N ARG A 199 15.24 -13.06 6.70
CA ARG A 199 15.50 -14.39 6.13
C ARG A 199 15.70 -15.35 7.29
N ALA A 200 14.59 -15.91 7.79
CA ALA A 200 14.59 -16.80 8.94
C ALA A 200 15.33 -18.13 8.66
N ALA A 201 15.44 -18.98 9.69
CA ALA A 201 16.01 -20.31 9.59
C ALA A 201 15.33 -21.21 8.53
N ASP A 202 14.05 -20.92 8.19
CA ASP A 202 13.34 -21.54 7.08
C ASP A 202 13.15 -20.53 5.93
N PRO A 203 14.12 -20.37 5.03
CA PRO A 203 14.05 -19.43 3.93
C PRO A 203 12.95 -19.82 2.92
N ILE A 204 12.44 -18.81 2.21
CA ILE A 204 11.49 -19.02 1.12
C ILE A 204 12.16 -19.84 0.01
N ARG A 205 11.47 -20.89 -0.47
CA ARG A 205 11.96 -21.81 -1.50
C ARG A 205 10.94 -21.96 -2.62
N VAL A 206 11.37 -22.38 -3.79
CA VAL A 206 10.48 -22.67 -4.94
C VAL A 206 9.36 -23.66 -4.58
N ALA A 207 9.64 -24.58 -3.65
CA ALA A 207 8.68 -25.56 -3.15
C ALA A 207 7.47 -24.93 -2.44
N ASP A 208 7.60 -23.72 -1.91
CA ASP A 208 6.51 -22.98 -1.29
C ASP A 208 5.47 -22.50 -2.32
N LYS A 209 5.82 -22.52 -3.61
CA LYS A 209 4.98 -22.20 -4.78
C LYS A 209 4.50 -20.75 -4.83
N LEU A 210 3.96 -20.25 -3.72
CA LEU A 210 3.32 -18.94 -3.60
C LEU A 210 3.74 -18.27 -2.29
N VAL A 211 4.03 -16.99 -2.35
CA VAL A 211 4.15 -16.10 -1.18
C VAL A 211 3.17 -14.95 -1.34
N THR A 212 2.42 -14.66 -0.29
CA THR A 212 1.50 -13.52 -0.27
C THR A 212 2.06 -12.46 0.68
N LEU A 213 2.22 -11.24 0.18
CA LEU A 213 2.41 -10.08 1.03
C LEU A 213 1.03 -9.65 1.52
N GLU A 214 0.80 -9.74 2.82
CA GLU A 214 -0.36 -9.20 3.49
C GLU A 214 0.05 -7.97 4.29
N SER A 215 -0.72 -6.89 4.20
CA SER A 215 -0.48 -5.66 4.97
C SER A 215 -1.81 -5.06 5.43
N TRP A 216 -1.99 -5.04 6.76
CA TRP A 216 -3.16 -4.48 7.43
C TRP A 216 -2.78 -3.18 8.13
N PHE A 217 -3.39 -2.09 7.74
CA PHE A 217 -3.19 -0.77 8.34
C PHE A 217 -4.52 0.00 8.36
N ALA A 218 -5.35 -0.31 9.32
CA ALA A 218 -6.74 0.13 9.42
C ALA A 218 -6.94 1.59 8.98
N PRO A 219 -7.94 1.86 8.13
CA PRO A 219 -8.97 0.94 7.65
C PRO A 219 -8.59 0.17 6.36
N PHE A 220 -7.33 0.08 6.00
CA PHE A 220 -6.86 -0.44 4.73
C PHE A 220 -6.28 -1.84 4.86
N HIS A 221 -6.45 -2.62 3.79
CA HIS A 221 -5.87 -3.93 3.60
C HIS A 221 -5.29 -4.06 2.19
N LEU A 222 -4.06 -4.56 2.10
CA LEU A 222 -3.37 -4.88 0.85
C LEU A 222 -2.96 -6.35 0.86
N SER A 223 -3.31 -7.08 -0.21
CA SER A 223 -2.85 -8.45 -0.44
C SER A 223 -2.25 -8.57 -1.83
N VAL A 224 -1.00 -9.03 -1.92
CA VAL A 224 -0.28 -9.20 -3.19
C VAL A 224 0.38 -10.57 -3.24
N LYS A 225 0.05 -11.34 -4.30
CA LYS A 225 0.54 -12.72 -4.48
C LYS A 225 1.71 -12.79 -5.46
N PHE A 226 2.75 -13.50 -5.05
CA PHE A 226 3.94 -13.75 -5.85
C PHE A 226 4.10 -15.24 -6.12
N SER A 227 4.13 -15.61 -7.40
CA SER A 227 4.36 -16.99 -7.85
C SER A 227 5.85 -17.27 -7.93
N LEU A 228 6.39 -18.10 -7.05
CA LEU A 228 7.84 -18.31 -6.93
C LEU A 228 8.43 -19.03 -8.13
N LYS A 229 7.65 -19.86 -8.85
CA LYS A 229 8.09 -20.50 -10.09
C LYS A 229 8.40 -19.48 -11.20
N ASP A 230 7.74 -18.30 -11.15
CA ASP A 230 7.91 -17.25 -12.15
C ASP A 230 9.04 -16.28 -11.75
N MET A 231 9.48 -16.31 -10.47
CA MET A 231 10.55 -15.45 -9.93
C MET A 231 11.94 -16.08 -10.05
N MET A 232 12.13 -16.82 -11.13
CA MET A 232 13.43 -17.44 -11.44
C MET A 232 14.29 -16.47 -12.25
N TYR A 233 15.57 -16.40 -11.93
CA TYR A 233 16.58 -15.65 -12.67
C TYR A 233 17.78 -16.54 -12.92
N LYS A 234 18.08 -16.80 -14.19
CA LYS A 234 19.16 -17.70 -14.63
C LYS A 234 19.10 -19.09 -13.94
N GLY A 235 17.89 -19.61 -13.76
CA GLY A 235 17.65 -20.93 -13.18
C GLY A 235 17.59 -20.99 -11.66
N GLU A 236 17.79 -19.88 -10.96
CA GLU A 236 17.74 -19.78 -9.50
C GLU A 236 16.58 -18.88 -9.03
N LEU A 237 15.97 -19.24 -7.89
CA LEU A 237 14.98 -18.38 -7.25
C LEU A 237 15.67 -17.10 -6.76
N SER A 238 15.16 -15.95 -7.18
CA SER A 238 15.72 -14.64 -6.85
C SER A 238 14.70 -13.80 -6.07
N LEU A 239 14.97 -13.60 -4.78
CA LEU A 239 14.12 -12.84 -3.84
C LEU A 239 14.92 -11.79 -3.10
#